data_8402fe425e75c9a6b6cebde41c928a43
#
_entry.id   8402fe425e75c9a6b6cebde41c928a43
#
_cell.length_a   1.000
_cell.length_b   1.000
_cell.length_c   1.000
_cell.angle_alpha   90.00
_cell.angle_beta   90.00
_cell.angle_gamma   90.00
#
_symmetry.space_group_name_H-M   'P 1'
#
loop_
_entity.id
_entity.type
_entity.pdbx_description
1 polymer ?
#
loop_
_entity_poly.entity_id
_entity_poly.type
_entity_poly.pdbx_seq_one_letter_code
_entity_poly.pdbx_strand_id
1 'polypeptide(L)'
;LAELARTAGLNVVDSVVQRRKAIDPRTVVGKGKIEELVLHCLDLGADLLVFDRELSSAQLRSITNMTELRVIDRSMLILDIFAQRAVTSEGRLQVELAQLRYSLPRLTEKDTGLSRLTGGIGGRGPGETKLEIGRRRVRDRISELDRRIDKLGKQREVRRELRKSRGVPVVGIVGYTNAGKST
;
A
#
# COMPACT_ATOMS: atom_id res chain seq x y z
N LEU A 1 14.15 -0.06 -8.34
CA LEU A 1 13.29 0.78 -7.50
C LEU A 1 13.12 2.18 -8.08
N ALA A 2 14.21 2.84 -8.49
CA ALA A 2 14.17 4.21 -9.04
C ALA A 2 13.18 4.35 -10.22
N GLU A 3 13.16 3.38 -11.15
CA GLU A 3 12.20 3.38 -12.27
C GLU A 3 10.73 3.23 -11.80
N LEU A 4 10.49 2.41 -10.78
CA LEU A 4 9.15 2.31 -10.18
C LEU A 4 8.74 3.64 -9.53
N ALA A 5 9.65 4.29 -8.81
CA ALA A 5 9.39 5.58 -8.18
C ALA A 5 9.05 6.66 -9.22
N ARG A 6 9.81 6.75 -10.31
CA ARG A 6 9.50 7.66 -11.43
C ARG A 6 8.16 7.34 -12.08
N THR A 7 7.85 6.05 -12.24
CA THR A 7 6.54 5.60 -12.78
C THR A 7 5.38 5.99 -11.87
N ALA A 8 5.60 6.05 -10.57
CA ALA A 8 4.63 6.56 -9.59
C ALA A 8 4.52 8.09 -9.54
N GLY A 9 5.32 8.81 -10.35
CA GLY A 9 5.34 10.27 -10.38
C GLY A 9 6.23 10.91 -9.32
N LEU A 10 7.12 10.12 -8.68
CA LEU A 10 8.05 10.64 -7.68
C LEU A 10 9.33 11.17 -8.36
N ASN A 11 9.84 12.28 -7.84
CA ASN A 11 11.16 12.77 -8.20
C ASN A 11 12.22 12.05 -7.36
N VAL A 12 13.05 11.25 -8.00
CA VAL A 12 14.14 10.50 -7.33
C VAL A 12 15.37 11.40 -7.26
N VAL A 13 15.66 11.92 -6.09
CA VAL A 13 16.80 12.82 -5.83
C VAL A 13 18.10 12.06 -5.60
N ASP A 14 18.04 10.89 -4.95
CA ASP A 14 19.20 10.02 -4.75
C ASP A 14 18.80 8.55 -4.50
N SER A 15 19.80 7.66 -4.54
CA SER A 15 19.64 6.22 -4.32
C SER A 15 20.81 5.68 -3.50
N VAL A 16 20.53 5.23 -2.29
CA VAL A 16 21.53 4.74 -1.33
C VAL A 16 21.45 3.23 -1.21
N VAL A 17 22.59 2.56 -1.34
CA VAL A 17 22.70 1.11 -1.23
C VAL A 17 23.57 0.75 -0.02
N GLN A 18 23.05 -0.11 0.85
CA GLN A 18 23.82 -0.69 1.95
C GLN A 18 23.96 -2.21 1.76
N ARG A 19 25.21 -2.69 1.69
CA ARG A 19 25.52 -4.12 1.71
C ARG A 19 25.67 -4.58 3.15
N ARG A 20 24.88 -5.57 3.58
CA ARG A 20 24.95 -6.16 4.92
C ARG A 20 24.83 -7.67 4.86
N LYS A 21 25.52 -8.36 5.79
CA LYS A 21 25.38 -9.83 5.97
C LYS A 21 24.03 -10.20 6.59
N ALA A 22 23.48 -9.34 7.45
CA ALA A 22 22.17 -9.55 8.07
C ALA A 22 21.39 -8.22 8.11
N ILE A 23 20.09 -8.33 8.01
CA ILE A 23 19.14 -7.21 8.04
C ILE A 23 18.89 -6.84 9.49
N ASP A 24 18.84 -5.54 9.76
CA ASP A 24 18.44 -5.08 11.10
C ASP A 24 16.95 -5.35 11.33
N PRO A 25 16.58 -6.02 12.44
CA PRO A 25 15.19 -6.37 12.71
C PRO A 25 14.25 -5.16 12.87
N ARG A 26 14.78 -4.01 13.33
CA ARG A 26 13.98 -2.81 13.63
C ARG A 26 13.93 -1.83 12.48
N THR A 27 15.03 -1.65 11.76
CA THR A 27 15.20 -0.54 10.83
C THR A 27 15.60 -1.00 9.42
N VAL A 28 15.77 -2.32 9.22
CA VAL A 28 16.23 -2.93 7.95
C VAL A 28 17.71 -2.60 7.69
N VAL A 29 18.06 -1.32 7.74
CA VAL A 29 19.43 -0.79 7.71
C VAL A 29 19.92 -0.50 9.15
N GLY A 30 21.22 -0.40 9.38
CA GLY A 30 21.74 -0.11 10.72
C GLY A 30 21.35 1.30 11.20
N LYS A 31 21.30 1.47 12.55
CA LYS A 31 20.92 2.75 13.18
C LYS A 31 21.77 3.93 12.64
N GLY A 32 23.10 3.81 12.60
CA GLY A 32 23.97 4.86 12.05
C GLY A 32 23.67 5.17 10.58
N LYS A 33 23.22 4.19 9.79
CA LYS A 33 22.80 4.46 8.40
C LYS A 33 21.47 5.21 8.34
N ILE A 34 20.55 5.00 9.28
CA ILE A 34 19.33 5.81 9.40
C ILE A 34 19.69 7.28 9.69
N GLU A 35 20.60 7.52 10.64
CA GLU A 35 21.05 8.87 11.00
C GLU A 35 21.70 9.58 9.80
N GLU A 36 22.57 8.88 9.07
CA GLU A 36 23.17 9.37 7.82
C GLU A 36 22.10 9.69 6.77
N LEU A 37 21.10 8.82 6.61
CA LEU A 37 19.99 9.04 5.65
C LEU A 37 19.15 10.26 6.01
N VAL A 38 18.91 10.52 7.31
CA VAL A 38 18.16 11.72 7.75
C VAL A 38 18.91 12.99 7.35
N LEU A 39 20.21 13.06 7.65
CA LEU A 39 21.03 14.21 7.26
C LEU A 39 21.04 14.40 5.74
N HIS A 40 21.22 13.31 5.00
CA HIS A 40 21.24 13.35 3.54
C HIS A 40 19.89 13.79 2.94
N CYS A 41 18.78 13.36 3.54
CA CYS A 41 17.44 13.83 3.13
C CYS A 41 17.25 15.32 3.40
N LEU A 42 17.76 15.83 4.52
CA LEU A 42 17.71 17.26 4.84
C LEU A 42 18.50 18.09 3.82
N ASP A 43 19.72 17.64 3.51
CA ASP A 43 20.59 18.32 2.55
C ASP A 43 19.98 18.37 1.13
N LEU A 44 19.31 17.32 0.72
CA LEU A 44 18.66 17.20 -0.60
C LEU A 44 17.23 17.73 -0.64
N GLY A 45 16.64 18.11 0.49
CA GLY A 45 15.23 18.48 0.58
C GLY A 45 14.27 17.33 0.27
N ALA A 46 14.66 16.10 0.57
CA ALA A 46 13.82 14.93 0.36
C ALA A 46 12.82 14.77 1.51
N ASP A 47 11.54 14.54 1.16
CA ASP A 47 10.43 14.39 2.10
C ASP A 47 9.92 12.96 2.23
N LEU A 48 10.45 12.04 1.41
CA LEU A 48 10.02 10.65 1.30
C LEU A 48 11.20 9.68 1.22
N LEU A 49 11.17 8.64 2.05
CA LEU A 49 12.06 7.48 1.95
C LEU A 49 11.33 6.28 1.36
N VAL A 50 11.91 5.68 0.34
CA VAL A 50 11.38 4.46 -0.31
C VAL A 50 12.33 3.30 -0.11
N PHE A 51 11.86 2.22 0.52
CA PHE A 51 12.64 1.01 0.74
C PHE A 51 12.37 -0.03 -0.36
N ASP A 52 13.44 -0.62 -0.92
CA ASP A 52 13.33 -1.66 -1.96
C ASP A 52 13.02 -3.05 -1.40
N ARG A 53 12.21 -3.09 -0.35
CA ARG A 53 11.70 -4.34 0.23
C ARG A 53 10.48 -4.04 1.08
N GLU A 54 9.67 -5.06 1.28
CA GLU A 54 8.54 -4.96 2.17
C GLU A 54 8.99 -4.72 3.62
N LEU A 55 8.35 -3.75 4.29
CA LEU A 55 8.57 -3.41 5.68
C LEU A 55 7.46 -3.99 6.54
N SER A 56 7.83 -4.59 7.67
CA SER A 56 6.84 -4.91 8.70
C SER A 56 6.26 -3.63 9.32
N SER A 57 5.08 -3.72 9.93
CA SER A 57 4.46 -2.58 10.62
C SER A 57 5.36 -1.99 11.72
N ALA A 58 6.15 -2.86 12.40
CA ALA A 58 7.09 -2.42 13.42
C ALA A 58 8.28 -1.69 12.82
N GLN A 59 8.84 -2.19 11.72
CA GLN A 59 9.94 -1.55 10.99
C GLN A 59 9.53 -0.20 10.44
N LEU A 60 8.40 -0.14 9.73
CA LEU A 60 7.86 1.11 9.20
C LEU A 60 7.71 2.16 10.30
N ARG A 61 7.10 1.79 11.43
CA ARG A 61 6.93 2.66 12.59
C ARG A 61 8.25 3.13 13.19
N SER A 62 9.20 2.20 13.36
CA SER A 62 10.52 2.50 13.92
C SER A 62 11.28 3.50 13.04
N ILE A 63 11.30 3.28 11.74
CA ILE A 63 11.97 4.16 10.76
C ILE A 63 11.30 5.53 10.73
N THR A 64 9.97 5.58 10.61
CA THR A 64 9.20 6.85 10.58
C THR A 64 9.42 7.66 11.87
N ASN A 65 9.48 7.01 13.04
CA ASN A 65 9.72 7.70 14.31
C ASN A 65 11.16 8.23 14.46
N MET A 66 12.14 7.55 13.84
CA MET A 66 13.54 7.97 13.88
C MET A 66 13.86 9.05 12.84
N THR A 67 13.18 9.03 11.71
CA THR A 67 13.47 9.95 10.60
C THR A 67 12.55 11.15 10.55
N GLU A 68 11.36 11.04 11.14
CA GLU A 68 10.24 11.99 11.01
C GLU A 68 9.76 12.20 9.56
N LEU A 69 10.33 11.47 8.60
CA LEU A 69 9.98 11.50 7.19
C LEU A 69 8.83 10.54 6.87
N ARG A 70 8.20 10.76 5.74
CA ARG A 70 7.30 9.75 5.16
C ARG A 70 8.12 8.55 4.70
N VAL A 71 7.69 7.37 5.07
CA VAL A 71 8.35 6.11 4.71
C VAL A 71 7.36 5.22 3.99
N ILE A 72 7.72 4.77 2.81
CA ILE A 72 6.98 3.75 2.07
C ILE A 72 7.90 2.62 1.67
N ASP A 73 7.32 1.49 1.35
CA ASP A 73 8.06 0.37 0.82
C ASP A 73 7.70 0.08 -0.65
N ARG A 74 8.41 -0.86 -1.24
CA ARG A 74 8.19 -1.24 -2.64
C ARG A 74 6.75 -1.68 -2.92
N SER A 75 6.12 -2.39 -1.98
CA SER A 75 4.75 -2.88 -2.14
C SER A 75 3.74 -1.74 -2.17
N MET A 76 3.89 -0.75 -1.29
CA MET A 76 3.07 0.48 -1.31
C MET A 76 3.24 1.23 -2.64
N LEU A 77 4.48 1.39 -3.10
CA LEU A 77 4.78 2.06 -4.36
C LEU A 77 4.11 1.37 -5.57
N ILE A 78 4.18 0.04 -5.62
CA ILE A 78 3.52 -0.75 -6.67
C ILE A 78 1.99 -0.60 -6.61
N LEU A 79 1.41 -0.63 -5.42
CA LEU A 79 -0.03 -0.43 -5.24
C LEU A 79 -0.48 0.96 -5.68
N ASP A 80 0.31 1.99 -5.46
CA ASP A 80 0.03 3.34 -5.93
C ASP A 80 0.08 3.44 -7.46
N ILE A 81 1.06 2.79 -8.10
CA ILE A 81 1.13 2.71 -9.57
C ILE A 81 -0.12 2.01 -10.13
N PHE A 82 -0.56 0.91 -9.51
CA PHE A 82 -1.79 0.23 -9.93
C PHE A 82 -3.02 1.10 -9.72
N ALA A 83 -3.10 1.87 -8.62
CA ALA A 83 -4.20 2.79 -8.38
C ALA A 83 -4.31 3.86 -9.46
N GLN A 84 -3.19 4.42 -9.89
CA GLN A 84 -3.14 5.42 -10.96
C GLN A 84 -3.55 4.83 -12.33
N ARG A 85 -3.22 3.56 -12.58
CA ARG A 85 -3.47 2.88 -13.88
C ARG A 85 -4.79 2.12 -13.95
N ALA A 86 -5.50 1.96 -12.85
CA ALA A 86 -6.77 1.24 -12.82
C ALA A 86 -7.89 2.04 -13.53
N VAL A 87 -8.16 1.70 -14.77
CA VAL A 87 -9.20 2.36 -15.60
C VAL A 87 -10.57 1.75 -15.36
N THR A 88 -10.66 0.42 -15.21
CA THR A 88 -11.92 -0.28 -15.03
C THR A 88 -12.46 -0.16 -13.61
N SER A 89 -13.78 -0.14 -13.45
CA SER A 89 -14.41 -0.11 -12.12
C SER A 89 -13.98 -1.28 -11.24
N GLU A 90 -13.84 -2.45 -11.83
CA GLU A 90 -13.38 -3.64 -11.13
C GLU A 90 -11.90 -3.54 -10.73
N GLY A 91 -11.03 -3.10 -11.65
CA GLY A 91 -9.62 -2.87 -11.34
C GLY A 91 -9.44 -1.88 -10.18
N ARG A 92 -10.23 -0.81 -10.15
CA ARG A 92 -10.23 0.16 -9.04
C ARG A 92 -10.63 -0.49 -7.71
N LEU A 93 -11.70 -1.31 -7.70
CA LEU A 93 -12.13 -2.02 -6.48
C LEU A 93 -11.07 -3.00 -6.00
N GLN A 94 -10.41 -3.74 -6.90
CA GLN A 94 -9.34 -4.68 -6.55
C GLN A 94 -8.11 -3.97 -5.99
N VAL A 95 -7.71 -2.86 -6.58
CA VAL A 95 -6.56 -2.08 -6.10
C VAL A 95 -6.87 -1.44 -4.75
N GLU A 96 -8.05 -0.83 -4.58
CA GLU A 96 -8.49 -0.27 -3.30
C GLU A 96 -8.49 -1.34 -2.21
N LEU A 97 -9.03 -2.54 -2.51
CA LEU A 97 -9.02 -3.67 -1.59
C LEU A 97 -7.59 -4.07 -1.18
N ALA A 98 -6.68 -4.17 -2.16
CA ALA A 98 -5.28 -4.51 -1.91
C ALA A 98 -4.58 -3.45 -1.05
N GLN A 99 -4.78 -2.17 -1.32
CA GLN A 99 -4.25 -1.05 -0.53
C GLN A 99 -4.77 -1.08 0.92
N LEU A 100 -6.07 -1.31 1.13
CA LEU A 100 -6.65 -1.39 2.46
C LEU A 100 -6.15 -2.60 3.24
N ARG A 101 -6.06 -3.76 2.61
CA ARG A 101 -5.50 -4.98 3.24
C ARG A 101 -4.03 -4.80 3.61
N TYR A 102 -3.27 -4.12 2.78
CA TYR A 102 -1.86 -3.82 3.04
C TYR A 102 -1.68 -2.79 4.15
N SER A 103 -2.52 -1.76 4.20
CA SER A 103 -2.44 -0.68 5.19
C SER A 103 -3.01 -1.07 6.56
N LEU A 104 -4.03 -1.94 6.62
CA LEU A 104 -4.73 -2.29 7.87
C LEU A 104 -3.79 -2.70 9.02
N PRO A 105 -2.80 -3.61 8.86
CA PRO A 105 -1.86 -3.96 9.93
C PRO A 105 -0.88 -2.83 10.26
N ARG A 106 -0.76 -1.84 9.38
CA ARG A 106 0.18 -0.70 9.47
C ARG A 106 -0.46 0.55 10.08
N LEU A 107 -1.78 0.57 10.25
CA LEU A 107 -2.50 1.69 10.88
C LEU A 107 -2.02 1.92 12.30
N THR A 108 -1.65 3.16 12.59
CA THR A 108 -1.21 3.65 13.90
C THR A 108 -2.10 4.79 14.36
N GLU A 109 -1.99 5.17 15.64
CA GLU A 109 -2.72 6.32 16.16
C GLU A 109 -2.38 7.64 15.47
N LYS A 110 -1.16 7.76 14.93
CA LYS A 110 -0.73 8.94 14.16
C LYS A 110 -1.49 9.04 12.83
N ASP A 111 -1.80 7.92 12.20
CA ASP A 111 -2.50 7.90 10.90
C ASP A 111 -3.98 8.30 11.01
N THR A 112 -4.56 8.19 12.21
CA THR A 112 -5.97 8.56 12.43
C THR A 112 -6.19 10.07 12.62
N GLY A 113 -5.13 10.88 12.58
CA GLY A 113 -5.17 12.36 12.58
C GLY A 113 -5.78 13.01 13.83
N LEU A 114 -6.12 12.24 14.86
CA LEU A 114 -7.00 12.64 15.96
C LEU A 114 -6.40 12.48 17.36
N SER A 115 -5.13 12.13 17.48
CA SER A 115 -4.55 11.72 18.78
C SER A 115 -4.26 12.88 19.75
N ARG A 116 -4.48 14.15 19.39
CA ARG A 116 -4.11 15.30 20.23
C ARG A 116 -5.25 16.06 20.91
N LEU A 117 -6.52 15.69 20.71
CA LEU A 117 -7.64 16.54 21.17
C LEU A 117 -8.47 16.01 22.34
N THR A 118 -8.11 14.89 22.97
CA THR A 118 -8.86 14.44 24.17
C THR A 118 -7.95 13.81 25.23
N GLY A 119 -7.06 14.60 25.77
CA GLY A 119 -6.42 14.36 27.08
C GLY A 119 -7.28 14.97 28.19
N GLY A 120 -8.53 14.53 28.34
CA GLY A 120 -9.39 14.86 29.46
C GLY A 120 -9.40 13.67 30.45
N ILE A 121 -8.88 13.88 31.65
CA ILE A 121 -9.10 13.01 32.82
C ILE A 121 -10.61 13.00 33.09
N GLY A 122 -11.37 11.99 32.60
CA GLY A 122 -12.81 11.91 32.87
C GLY A 122 -13.64 10.96 32.02
N GLY A 123 -13.10 10.32 31.01
CA GLY A 123 -13.84 9.32 30.23
C GLY A 123 -13.91 7.96 30.93
N ARG A 124 -14.82 7.81 31.91
CA ARG A 124 -15.16 6.52 32.49
C ARG A 124 -16.05 5.74 31.51
N GLY A 125 -15.49 4.72 30.87
CA GLY A 125 -16.20 3.71 30.07
C GLY A 125 -15.23 2.97 29.16
N PRO A 126 -15.45 1.67 28.87
CA PRO A 126 -14.67 0.94 27.86
C PRO A 126 -15.06 1.43 26.45
N GLY A 127 -14.73 2.68 26.15
CA GLY A 127 -14.88 3.25 24.82
C GLY A 127 -13.77 2.75 23.90
N GLU A 128 -14.14 2.37 22.68
CA GLU A 128 -13.16 2.03 21.64
C GLU A 128 -12.18 3.17 21.44
N THR A 129 -10.90 2.86 21.35
CA THR A 129 -9.89 3.84 21.01
C THR A 129 -10.11 4.34 19.57
N LYS A 130 -9.65 5.55 19.27
CA LYS A 130 -9.73 6.12 17.90
C LYS A 130 -9.09 5.20 16.86
N LEU A 131 -8.02 4.49 17.25
CA LEU A 131 -7.36 3.49 16.41
C LEU A 131 -8.27 2.29 16.13
N GLU A 132 -9.00 1.80 17.13
CA GLU A 132 -9.95 0.70 16.95
C GLU A 132 -11.11 1.08 16.03
N ILE A 133 -11.65 2.29 16.20
CA ILE A 133 -12.66 2.84 15.31
C ILE A 133 -12.11 2.95 13.87
N GLY A 134 -10.89 3.45 13.69
CA GLY A 134 -10.23 3.52 12.40
C GLY A 134 -10.06 2.15 11.76
N ARG A 135 -9.53 1.18 12.52
CA ARG A 135 -9.37 -0.21 12.05
C ARG A 135 -10.69 -0.88 11.73
N ARG A 136 -11.75 -0.63 12.51
CA ARG A 136 -13.09 -1.15 12.23
C ARG A 136 -13.60 -0.60 10.90
N ARG A 137 -13.56 0.71 10.67
CA ARG A 137 -13.96 1.33 9.40
C ARG A 137 -13.25 0.73 8.20
N VAL A 138 -11.93 0.50 8.31
CA VAL A 138 -11.16 -0.13 7.25
C VAL A 138 -11.59 -1.59 7.02
N ARG A 139 -11.84 -2.37 8.08
CA ARG A 139 -12.36 -3.75 7.94
C ARG A 139 -13.76 -3.77 7.31
N ASP A 140 -14.64 -2.87 7.69
CA ASP A 140 -15.97 -2.74 7.10
C ASP A 140 -15.87 -2.42 5.61
N ARG A 141 -14.96 -1.51 5.24
CA ARG A 141 -14.70 -1.17 3.84
C ARG A 141 -14.13 -2.35 3.06
N ILE A 142 -13.20 -3.11 3.62
CA ILE A 142 -12.67 -4.34 3.02
C ILE A 142 -13.82 -5.32 2.75
N SER A 143 -14.70 -5.55 3.75
CA SER A 143 -15.82 -6.47 3.60
C SER A 143 -16.86 -6.01 2.56
N GLU A 144 -17.05 -4.72 2.42
CA GLU A 144 -17.88 -4.12 1.37
C GLU A 144 -17.27 -4.34 -0.02
N LEU A 145 -15.97 -4.08 -0.17
CA LEU A 145 -15.27 -4.26 -1.44
C LEU A 145 -15.25 -5.73 -1.87
N ASP A 146 -14.98 -6.65 -0.95
CA ASP A 146 -15.03 -8.09 -1.21
C ASP A 146 -16.40 -8.48 -1.77
N ARG A 147 -17.50 -8.07 -1.12
CA ARG A 147 -18.87 -8.34 -1.60
C ARG A 147 -19.15 -7.76 -2.99
N ARG A 148 -18.62 -6.57 -3.29
CA ARG A 148 -18.77 -5.95 -4.62
C ARG A 148 -18.02 -6.72 -5.70
N ILE A 149 -16.80 -7.16 -5.41
CA ILE A 149 -15.97 -7.94 -6.32
C ILE A 149 -16.62 -9.30 -6.59
N ASP A 150 -17.11 -9.98 -5.56
CA ASP A 150 -17.84 -11.26 -5.70
C ASP A 150 -19.09 -11.10 -6.57
N LYS A 151 -19.85 -10.02 -6.38
CA LYS A 151 -21.02 -9.74 -7.23
C LYS A 151 -20.63 -9.56 -8.70
N LEU A 152 -19.53 -8.87 -8.98
CA LEU A 152 -19.02 -8.72 -10.35
C LEU A 152 -18.55 -10.06 -10.93
N GLY A 153 -17.92 -10.91 -10.12
CA GLY A 153 -17.56 -12.30 -10.49
C GLY A 153 -18.77 -13.10 -10.95
N LYS A 154 -19.83 -13.13 -10.13
CA LYS A 154 -21.09 -13.83 -10.47
C LYS A 154 -21.73 -13.28 -11.74
N GLN A 155 -21.75 -11.96 -11.94
CA GLN A 155 -22.26 -11.38 -13.18
C GLN A 155 -21.47 -11.79 -14.42
N ARG A 156 -20.15 -11.97 -14.29
CA ARG A 156 -19.31 -12.50 -15.39
C ARG A 156 -19.62 -13.96 -15.70
N GLU A 157 -19.85 -14.79 -14.69
CA GLU A 157 -20.24 -16.19 -14.87
C GLU A 157 -21.54 -16.28 -15.67
N VAL A 158 -22.57 -15.53 -15.27
CA VAL A 158 -23.85 -15.48 -16.00
C VAL A 158 -23.66 -15.04 -17.45
N ARG A 159 -22.84 -14.00 -17.69
CA ARG A 159 -22.54 -13.55 -19.07
C ARG A 159 -21.75 -14.61 -19.86
N ARG A 160 -20.89 -15.37 -19.20
CA ARG A 160 -20.14 -16.48 -19.84
C ARG A 160 -21.09 -17.61 -20.22
N GLU A 161 -21.99 -18.00 -19.35
CA GLU A 161 -23.02 -19.01 -19.62
C GLU A 161 -23.95 -18.61 -20.76
N LEU A 162 -24.42 -17.35 -20.78
CA LEU A 162 -25.21 -16.81 -21.88
C LEU A 162 -24.48 -16.85 -23.23
N ARG A 163 -23.18 -16.55 -23.25
CA ARG A 163 -22.38 -16.67 -24.50
C ARG A 163 -22.25 -18.13 -24.93
N LYS A 164 -22.02 -19.03 -23.96
CA LYS A 164 -21.92 -20.47 -24.21
C LYS A 164 -23.23 -21.02 -24.77
N SER A 165 -24.39 -20.67 -24.18
CA SER A 165 -25.71 -21.11 -24.64
C SER A 165 -26.06 -20.58 -26.04
N ARG A 166 -25.52 -19.44 -26.42
CA ARG A 166 -25.69 -18.86 -27.77
C ARG A 166 -24.71 -19.38 -28.81
N GLY A 167 -23.88 -20.35 -28.48
CA GLY A 167 -22.87 -20.93 -29.38
C GLY A 167 -21.75 -19.97 -29.80
N VAL A 168 -21.55 -18.86 -29.08
CA VAL A 168 -20.49 -17.90 -29.39
C VAL A 168 -19.12 -18.52 -29.10
N PRO A 169 -18.24 -18.68 -30.10
CA PRO A 169 -16.92 -19.23 -29.86
C PRO A 169 -16.07 -18.30 -28.97
N VAL A 170 -15.32 -18.89 -28.04
CA VAL A 170 -14.40 -18.16 -27.16
C VAL A 170 -12.97 -18.49 -27.59
N VAL A 171 -12.23 -17.46 -27.98
CA VAL A 171 -10.82 -17.59 -28.37
C VAL A 171 -9.94 -16.99 -27.29
N GLY A 172 -8.97 -17.73 -26.77
CA GLY A 172 -7.99 -17.26 -25.81
C GLY A 172 -6.67 -16.87 -26.49
N ILE A 173 -6.23 -15.62 -26.31
CA ILE A 173 -4.91 -15.15 -26.75
C ILE A 173 -3.92 -15.33 -25.61
N VAL A 174 -2.90 -16.19 -25.81
CA VAL A 174 -1.89 -16.52 -24.81
C VAL A 174 -0.52 -16.03 -25.29
N GLY A 175 0.32 -15.60 -24.36
CA GLY A 175 1.68 -15.16 -24.69
C GLY A 175 2.38 -14.57 -23.45
N TYR A 176 3.69 -14.42 -23.54
CA TYR A 176 4.51 -13.79 -22.50
C TYR A 176 4.11 -12.31 -22.27
N THR A 177 4.50 -11.75 -21.11
CA THR A 177 4.39 -10.32 -20.86
C THR A 177 5.13 -9.54 -21.96
N ASN A 178 4.56 -8.41 -22.38
CA ASN A 178 5.07 -7.56 -23.49
C ASN A 178 5.05 -8.20 -24.89
N ALA A 179 4.32 -9.30 -25.08
CA ALA A 179 4.13 -9.92 -26.41
C ALA A 179 3.01 -9.26 -27.25
N GLY A 180 2.58 -8.06 -26.91
CA GLY A 180 1.57 -7.32 -27.68
C GLY A 180 0.13 -7.87 -27.61
N LYS A 181 -0.19 -8.70 -26.58
CA LYS A 181 -1.54 -9.30 -26.45
C LYS A 181 -2.67 -8.30 -26.27
N SER A 182 -2.37 -7.14 -25.72
CA SER A 182 -3.35 -6.10 -25.37
C SER A 182 -3.30 -4.88 -26.30
N THR A 183 -2.41 -4.90 -27.28
CA THR A 183 -2.33 -3.93 -28.36
C THR A 183 -3.23 -4.37 -29.49
#